data_000dfcd4e01928f2b33a0db66d3be633
#
_entry.id   000dfcd4e01928f2b33a0db66d3be633
#
_cell.length_a   1.000
_cell.length_b   1.000
_cell.length_c   1.000
_cell.angle_alpha   90.00
_cell.angle_beta   90.00
_cell.angle_gamma   90.00
#
_symmetry.space_group_name_H-M   'P 1'
#
loop_
_entity.id
_entity.type
_entity.pdbx_description
1 polymer ?
#
loop_
_entity_poly.entity_id
_entity_poly.type
_entity_poly.pdbx_seq_one_letter_code
_entity_poly.pdbx_strand_id
1 'polypeptide(L)'
;PNNAVEYFVSYYDYYQPEAYIPSTATYIEKDLSINDEIEKLRLSTTSALLSGRRDVLVVASVSCLYGIGNPVEFQKNVINVKKGDVIPRTKLMHLLVQSLYSRTTADFVHGNFRIKGDVLDVFPGYSDTAYRFHFFGNEIEEIEDFDPVNNKVLDRYEQLNIYPANMFVTSPDRLQKAIWEIQQDLMKQVEFFEAQGRGLEAQRLKQRTEFDLEMIRELGYCSGIENYSRYLDGREAGARPFCLLDYFPDDFLMVIDESHVTVSQVHAMYGGDRSRKENLVEYGFRLPSALDNRPLKFEEFEDMQRQVIYVSATPADYELKKAQGVYVEQIIRPTGLLDPEIEVRPSQNQIDDLVEEIRVREEKDERVLVTTLTKRMAEELAKYLTRIGVRCRYVHSDVDTLERV
;
A
#
# COMPACT_ATOMS: atom_id res chain seq x y z
N PRO A 1 -7.16 19.98 17.33
CA PRO A 1 -7.09 20.47 15.95
C PRO A 1 -8.07 19.66 15.12
N ASN A 2 -8.77 20.33 14.20
CA ASN A 2 -9.83 19.70 13.39
C ASN A 2 -9.31 19.25 12.01
N ASN A 3 -7.98 19.31 11.76
CA ASN A 3 -7.35 18.93 10.52
C ASN A 3 -7.31 17.41 10.37
N ALA A 4 -7.44 16.90 9.16
CA ALA A 4 -7.26 15.49 8.87
C ALA A 4 -5.75 15.15 8.84
N VAL A 5 -5.35 14.12 9.58
CA VAL A 5 -4.01 13.57 9.55
C VAL A 5 -4.13 12.11 9.17
N GLU A 6 -3.60 11.77 8.00
CA GLU A 6 -3.77 10.48 7.37
C GLU A 6 -2.43 9.74 7.26
N TYR A 7 -2.48 8.41 7.17
CA TYR A 7 -1.30 7.56 7.15
C TYR A 7 -1.33 6.60 5.97
N PHE A 8 -0.30 6.65 5.11
CA PHE A 8 -0.23 5.85 3.89
C PHE A 8 1.12 5.16 3.73
N VAL A 9 1.21 3.92 4.20
CA VAL A 9 2.43 3.10 4.12
C VAL A 9 2.15 1.77 3.43
N SER A 10 3.16 0.92 3.29
CA SER A 10 2.97 -0.45 2.81
C SER A 10 2.04 -1.20 3.77
N TYR A 11 1.00 -1.85 3.23
CA TYR A 11 0.00 -2.58 4.00
C TYR A 11 0.32 -4.08 4.15
N TYR A 12 1.53 -4.48 3.79
CA TYR A 12 1.99 -5.85 3.95
C TYR A 12 2.78 -6.00 5.26
N ASP A 13 2.35 -6.93 6.12
CA ASP A 13 3.16 -7.44 7.24
C ASP A 13 4.30 -8.33 6.71
N TYR A 14 3.98 -9.11 5.69
CA TYR A 14 4.92 -9.92 4.94
C TYR A 14 4.65 -9.78 3.45
N TYR A 15 5.69 -9.69 2.64
CA TYR A 15 5.59 -9.61 1.19
C TYR A 15 6.74 -10.32 0.49
N GLN A 16 6.44 -11.40 -0.20
CA GLN A 16 7.34 -12.06 -1.15
C GLN A 16 6.81 -11.81 -2.57
N PRO A 17 7.51 -11.01 -3.38
CA PRO A 17 7.08 -10.76 -4.74
C PRO A 17 7.21 -12.00 -5.60
N GLU A 18 6.25 -12.17 -6.53
CA GLU A 18 6.34 -13.18 -7.58
C GLU A 18 7.62 -12.97 -8.41
N ALA A 19 8.37 -14.02 -8.64
CA ALA A 19 9.61 -13.96 -9.42
C ALA A 19 9.89 -15.27 -10.17
N TYR A 20 10.67 -15.17 -11.24
CA TYR A 20 11.24 -16.32 -11.90
C TYR A 20 12.75 -16.14 -12.04
N ILE A 21 13.49 -17.17 -11.64
CA ILE A 21 14.96 -17.21 -11.70
C ILE A 21 15.38 -18.16 -12.82
N PRO A 22 15.74 -17.65 -14.02
CA PRO A 22 16.04 -18.49 -15.18
C PRO A 22 17.21 -19.45 -14.96
N SER A 23 18.24 -19.04 -14.24
CA SER A 23 19.45 -19.84 -14.00
C SER A 23 19.20 -21.15 -13.24
N THR A 24 18.18 -21.17 -12.38
CA THR A 24 17.78 -22.35 -11.59
C THR A 24 16.44 -22.92 -12.02
N ALA A 25 15.79 -22.32 -13.02
CA ALA A 25 14.41 -22.61 -13.45
C ALA A 25 13.41 -22.62 -12.28
N THR A 26 13.60 -21.72 -11.31
CA THR A 26 12.81 -21.66 -10.09
C THR A 26 11.76 -20.56 -10.21
N TYR A 27 10.49 -20.95 -10.09
CA TYR A 27 9.39 -20.02 -9.93
C TYR A 27 9.10 -19.79 -8.44
N ILE A 28 9.05 -18.54 -8.04
CA ILE A 28 8.69 -18.08 -6.69
C ILE A 28 7.29 -17.52 -6.78
N GLU A 29 6.35 -18.17 -6.11
CA GLU A 29 4.98 -17.69 -6.04
C GLU A 29 4.89 -16.44 -5.16
N LYS A 30 3.97 -15.53 -5.51
CA LYS A 30 3.66 -14.38 -4.67
C LYS A 30 3.07 -14.87 -3.36
N ASP A 31 3.67 -14.46 -2.24
CA ASP A 31 3.17 -14.71 -0.91
C ASP A 31 3.10 -13.40 -0.13
N LEU A 32 2.00 -13.17 0.58
CA LEU A 32 1.77 -11.92 1.30
C LEU A 32 0.81 -12.10 2.47
N SER A 33 1.01 -11.29 3.47
CA SER A 33 0.05 -11.05 4.56
C SER A 33 -0.30 -9.57 4.59
N ILE A 34 -1.59 -9.28 4.47
CA ILE A 34 -2.12 -7.91 4.49
C ILE A 34 -2.44 -7.55 5.94
N ASN A 35 -2.09 -6.34 6.33
CA ASN A 35 -2.52 -5.74 7.59
C ASN A 35 -3.81 -4.94 7.33
N ASP A 36 -4.93 -5.45 7.81
CA ASP A 36 -6.26 -4.87 7.57
C ASP A 36 -6.37 -3.44 8.14
N GLU A 37 -5.69 -3.17 9.27
CA GLU A 37 -5.69 -1.84 9.87
C GLU A 37 -4.98 -0.81 8.99
N ILE A 38 -3.85 -1.18 8.38
CA ILE A 38 -3.13 -0.30 7.45
C ILE A 38 -3.91 -0.16 6.14
N GLU A 39 -4.57 -1.20 5.66
CA GLU A 39 -5.45 -1.10 4.47
C GLU A 39 -6.58 -0.10 4.70
N LYS A 40 -7.22 -0.14 5.87
CA LYS A 40 -8.23 0.84 6.31
C LYS A 40 -7.66 2.27 6.29
N LEU A 41 -6.47 2.50 6.86
CA LEU A 41 -5.81 3.81 6.86
C LEU A 41 -5.51 4.32 5.45
N ARG A 42 -5.12 3.45 4.53
CA ARG A 42 -4.91 3.81 3.12
C ARG A 42 -6.20 4.23 2.42
N LEU A 43 -7.29 3.51 2.65
CA LEU A 43 -8.63 3.89 2.14
C LEU A 43 -9.12 5.20 2.76
N SER A 44 -8.88 5.42 4.07
CA SER A 44 -9.16 6.69 4.74
C SER A 44 -8.43 7.84 4.06
N THR A 45 -7.13 7.67 3.80
CA THR A 45 -6.30 8.68 3.11
C THR A 45 -6.88 9.06 1.74
N THR A 46 -7.20 8.08 0.89
CA THR A 46 -7.74 8.35 -0.45
C THR A 46 -9.11 9.03 -0.38
N SER A 47 -9.95 8.61 0.56
CA SER A 47 -11.27 9.21 0.78
C SER A 47 -11.16 10.65 1.29
N ALA A 48 -10.26 10.93 2.24
CA ALA A 48 -10.01 12.27 2.76
C ALA A 48 -9.52 13.24 1.67
N LEU A 49 -8.57 12.81 0.84
CA LEU A 49 -8.05 13.60 -0.27
C LEU A 49 -9.14 13.92 -1.31
N LEU A 50 -10.03 12.99 -1.62
CA LEU A 50 -11.12 13.18 -2.59
C LEU A 50 -12.38 13.81 -2.00
N SER A 51 -12.44 14.06 -0.69
CA SER A 51 -13.58 14.72 -0.02
C SER A 51 -13.72 16.21 -0.32
N GLY A 52 -12.73 16.82 -0.98
CA GLY A 52 -12.65 18.26 -1.23
C GLY A 52 -12.06 19.07 -0.08
N ARG A 53 -11.62 18.41 1.01
CA ARG A 53 -10.89 19.08 2.11
C ARG A 53 -9.54 19.58 1.63
N ARG A 54 -9.12 20.71 2.18
CA ARG A 54 -7.81 21.35 1.90
C ARG A 54 -6.84 21.26 3.08
N ASP A 55 -7.32 20.82 4.22
CA ASP A 55 -6.61 20.74 5.50
C ASP A 55 -6.17 19.28 5.81
N VAL A 56 -5.69 18.56 4.80
CA VAL A 56 -5.26 17.16 4.90
C VAL A 56 -3.73 17.09 4.93
N LEU A 57 -3.18 16.50 5.99
CA LEU A 57 -1.77 16.11 6.10
C LEU A 57 -1.65 14.60 5.92
N VAL A 58 -0.82 14.16 4.98
CA VAL A 58 -0.57 12.72 4.78
C VAL A 58 0.87 12.41 5.15
N VAL A 59 1.06 11.45 6.06
CA VAL A 59 2.37 10.84 6.35
C VAL A 59 2.47 9.54 5.54
N ALA A 60 3.40 9.50 4.61
CA ALA A 60 3.53 8.38 3.68
C ALA A 60 4.96 7.84 3.59
N SER A 61 5.08 6.54 3.33
CA SER A 61 6.35 5.94 2.90
C SER A 61 6.47 5.99 1.37
N VAL A 62 7.62 5.60 0.81
CA VAL A 62 7.81 5.48 -0.65
C VAL A 62 6.82 4.53 -1.34
N SER A 63 6.06 3.74 -0.59
CA SER A 63 4.97 2.92 -1.12
C SER A 63 3.87 3.76 -1.79
N CYS A 64 3.77 5.05 -1.50
CA CYS A 64 2.86 6.00 -2.14
C CYS A 64 3.14 6.21 -3.64
N LEU A 65 4.32 5.82 -4.12
CA LEU A 65 4.74 5.93 -5.52
C LEU A 65 4.45 4.67 -6.35
N TYR A 66 3.91 3.62 -5.73
CA TYR A 66 3.42 2.44 -6.45
C TYR A 66 2.02 2.68 -6.99
N GLY A 67 1.68 1.91 -8.04
CA GLY A 67 0.37 1.99 -8.67
C GLY A 67 -0.77 1.65 -7.69
N ILE A 68 -1.77 2.54 -7.65
CA ILE A 68 -3.05 2.34 -7.00
C ILE A 68 -4.18 2.61 -7.99
N GLY A 69 -5.43 2.52 -7.56
CA GLY A 69 -6.58 2.76 -8.45
C GLY A 69 -6.62 4.17 -9.05
N ASN A 70 -7.38 4.30 -10.14
CA ASN A 70 -7.60 5.58 -10.81
C ASN A 70 -8.48 6.49 -9.93
N PRO A 71 -8.04 7.70 -9.52
CA PRO A 71 -8.82 8.60 -8.68
C PRO A 71 -10.14 9.03 -9.32
N VAL A 72 -10.20 9.15 -10.66
CA VAL A 72 -11.42 9.51 -11.39
C VAL A 72 -12.45 8.37 -11.32
N GLU A 73 -12.02 7.13 -11.49
CA GLU A 73 -12.92 5.97 -11.36
C GLU A 73 -13.36 5.79 -9.90
N PHE A 74 -12.47 6.00 -8.95
CA PHE A 74 -12.80 5.97 -7.53
C PHE A 74 -13.88 7.02 -7.20
N GLN A 75 -13.70 8.25 -7.66
CA GLN A 75 -14.66 9.35 -7.42
C GLN A 75 -16.03 9.09 -8.08
N LYS A 76 -16.09 8.48 -9.27
CA LYS A 76 -17.35 8.12 -9.95
C LYS A 76 -18.16 7.08 -9.18
N ASN A 77 -17.52 6.24 -8.40
CA ASN A 77 -18.14 5.19 -7.60
C ASN A 77 -18.46 5.63 -6.16
N VAL A 78 -18.31 6.91 -5.83
CA VAL A 78 -18.77 7.47 -4.56
C VAL A 78 -20.29 7.59 -4.58
N ILE A 79 -20.93 7.01 -3.58
CA ILE A 79 -22.38 7.03 -3.42
C ILE A 79 -22.75 8.20 -2.51
N ASN A 80 -23.40 9.22 -3.06
CA ASN A 80 -23.93 10.34 -2.28
C ASN A 80 -25.35 10.04 -1.86
N VAL A 81 -25.65 10.14 -0.57
CA VAL A 81 -26.94 9.86 0.03
C VAL A 81 -27.34 11.01 0.95
N LYS A 82 -28.60 11.43 0.85
CA LYS A 82 -29.17 12.47 1.70
C LYS A 82 -30.41 11.95 2.41
N LYS A 83 -30.67 12.45 3.58
CA LYS A 83 -31.95 12.28 4.26
C LYS A 83 -33.06 12.88 3.40
N GLY A 84 -34.17 12.15 3.25
CA GLY A 84 -35.25 12.50 2.37
C GLY A 84 -35.09 12.03 0.91
N ASP A 85 -33.97 11.42 0.55
CA ASP A 85 -33.80 10.84 -0.78
C ASP A 85 -34.76 9.68 -1.01
N VAL A 86 -35.44 9.72 -2.15
CA VAL A 86 -36.34 8.63 -2.58
C VAL A 86 -35.58 7.68 -3.50
N ILE A 87 -35.02 6.65 -2.91
CA ILE A 87 -34.24 5.63 -3.60
C ILE A 87 -34.66 4.23 -3.15
N PRO A 88 -35.07 3.33 -4.07
CA PRO A 88 -35.34 1.94 -3.71
C PRO A 88 -34.13 1.29 -3.03
N ARG A 89 -34.35 0.58 -1.91
CA ARG A 89 -33.28 -0.17 -1.22
C ARG A 89 -32.46 -1.05 -2.14
N THR A 90 -33.14 -1.73 -3.07
CA THR A 90 -32.48 -2.58 -4.07
C THR A 90 -31.51 -1.79 -4.94
N LYS A 91 -31.83 -0.54 -5.27
CA LYS A 91 -30.93 0.34 -6.03
C LYS A 91 -29.71 0.74 -5.20
N LEU A 92 -29.89 1.12 -3.93
CA LEU A 92 -28.77 1.44 -3.05
C LEU A 92 -27.86 0.24 -2.84
N MET A 93 -28.42 -0.97 -2.63
CA MET A 93 -27.63 -2.21 -2.56
C MET A 93 -26.83 -2.48 -3.84
N HIS A 94 -27.43 -2.22 -5.00
CA HIS A 94 -26.73 -2.40 -6.28
C HIS A 94 -25.55 -1.44 -6.42
N LEU A 95 -25.73 -0.19 -6.02
CA LEU A 95 -24.63 0.80 -5.96
C LEU A 95 -23.53 0.37 -4.99
N LEU A 96 -23.88 -0.17 -3.83
CA LEU A 96 -22.90 -0.70 -2.87
C LEU A 96 -22.07 -1.85 -3.47
N VAL A 97 -22.73 -2.81 -4.14
CA VAL A 97 -22.03 -3.91 -4.83
C VAL A 97 -21.13 -3.38 -5.95
N GLN A 98 -21.57 -2.39 -6.73
CA GLN A 98 -20.74 -1.73 -7.74
C GLN A 98 -19.52 -1.01 -7.12
N SER A 99 -19.66 -0.49 -5.89
CA SER A 99 -18.58 0.11 -5.12
C SER A 99 -17.78 -0.92 -4.28
N LEU A 100 -17.87 -2.20 -4.66
CA LEU A 100 -17.14 -3.35 -4.10
C LEU A 100 -17.49 -3.70 -2.64
N TYR A 101 -18.64 -3.30 -2.15
CA TYR A 101 -19.18 -3.80 -0.89
C TYR A 101 -19.81 -5.18 -1.05
N SER A 102 -19.61 -6.07 -0.09
CA SER A 102 -20.20 -7.40 -0.07
C SER A 102 -21.40 -7.47 0.87
N ARG A 103 -22.48 -8.15 0.42
CA ARG A 103 -23.62 -8.40 1.29
C ARG A 103 -23.30 -9.53 2.27
N THR A 104 -23.54 -9.30 3.56
CA THR A 104 -23.40 -10.33 4.58
C THR A 104 -24.70 -10.62 5.33
N THR A 105 -24.84 -11.86 5.81
CA THR A 105 -25.86 -12.29 6.77
C THR A 105 -25.23 -12.86 8.05
N ALA A 106 -23.91 -12.96 8.09
CA ALA A 106 -23.11 -13.45 9.20
C ALA A 106 -22.31 -12.30 9.84
N ASP A 107 -20.98 -12.38 9.77
CA ASP A 107 -20.10 -11.40 10.37
C ASP A 107 -20.18 -10.05 9.63
N PHE A 108 -20.35 -8.98 10.40
CA PHE A 108 -20.41 -7.63 9.89
C PHE A 108 -19.05 -6.97 10.08
N VAL A 109 -18.23 -7.04 9.02
CA VAL A 109 -16.85 -6.53 8.99
C VAL A 109 -16.69 -5.43 7.95
N HIS A 110 -15.54 -4.77 7.92
CA HIS A 110 -15.23 -3.72 6.95
C HIS A 110 -15.50 -4.16 5.49
N GLY A 111 -16.05 -3.24 4.68
CA GLY A 111 -16.42 -3.52 3.29
C GLY A 111 -17.71 -4.31 3.13
N ASN A 112 -18.48 -4.55 4.19
CA ASN A 112 -19.74 -5.27 4.13
C ASN A 112 -20.96 -4.38 4.35
N PHE A 113 -22.10 -4.82 3.81
CA PHE A 113 -23.40 -4.27 4.16
C PHE A 113 -24.39 -5.39 4.52
N ARG A 114 -25.38 -5.07 5.34
CA ARG A 114 -26.43 -5.99 5.75
C ARG A 114 -27.79 -5.31 5.80
N ILE A 115 -28.85 -6.11 5.70
CA ILE A 115 -30.23 -5.64 5.75
C ILE A 115 -31.00 -6.38 6.85
N LYS A 116 -31.75 -5.62 7.64
CA LYS A 116 -32.69 -6.13 8.63
C LYS A 116 -33.99 -5.34 8.56
N GLY A 117 -35.04 -5.90 7.95
CA GLY A 117 -36.30 -5.19 7.75
C GLY A 117 -36.12 -3.94 6.88
N ASP A 118 -36.48 -2.78 7.40
CA ASP A 118 -36.38 -1.49 6.73
C ASP A 118 -35.07 -0.74 7.03
N VAL A 119 -34.09 -1.44 7.59
CA VAL A 119 -32.76 -0.90 7.95
C VAL A 119 -31.69 -1.52 7.07
N LEU A 120 -30.84 -0.67 6.51
CA LEU A 120 -29.62 -1.04 5.79
C LEU A 120 -28.40 -0.52 6.57
N ASP A 121 -27.53 -1.41 7.03
CA ASP A 121 -26.26 -1.08 7.66
C ASP A 121 -25.13 -1.26 6.65
N VAL A 122 -24.18 -0.31 6.61
CA VAL A 122 -22.96 -0.34 5.77
C VAL A 122 -21.75 -0.13 6.66
N PHE A 123 -20.79 -1.05 6.61
CA PHE A 123 -19.52 -0.89 7.32
C PHE A 123 -18.42 -0.51 6.32
N PRO A 124 -18.01 0.78 6.27
CA PRO A 124 -17.01 1.23 5.31
C PRO A 124 -15.65 0.56 5.53
N GLY A 125 -14.88 0.41 4.44
CA GLY A 125 -13.50 -0.09 4.52
C GLY A 125 -12.51 0.91 5.12
N TYR A 126 -12.92 2.16 5.33
CA TYR A 126 -12.08 3.29 5.75
C TYR A 126 -12.44 3.87 7.14
N SER A 127 -13.36 3.27 7.86
CA SER A 127 -13.87 3.80 9.15
C SER A 127 -14.01 2.70 10.19
N ASP A 128 -13.85 3.04 11.47
CA ASP A 128 -14.13 2.15 12.61
C ASP A 128 -15.62 2.11 12.97
N THR A 129 -16.41 3.01 12.41
CA THR A 129 -17.85 3.11 12.63
C THR A 129 -18.61 2.73 11.38
N ALA A 130 -19.87 2.33 11.54
CA ALA A 130 -20.74 1.90 10.46
C ALA A 130 -21.92 2.86 10.29
N TYR A 131 -22.41 2.97 9.06
CA TYR A 131 -23.58 3.78 8.72
C TYR A 131 -24.86 2.95 8.73
N ARG A 132 -25.93 3.53 9.25
CA ARG A 132 -27.28 2.96 9.30
C ARG A 132 -28.27 3.85 8.59
N PHE A 133 -28.97 3.29 7.62
CA PHE A 133 -30.00 3.95 6.85
C PHE A 133 -31.36 3.38 7.24
N HIS A 134 -32.26 4.23 7.76
CA HIS A 134 -33.65 3.89 8.05
C HIS A 134 -34.52 4.25 6.87
N PHE A 135 -35.27 3.30 6.36
CA PHE A 135 -36.16 3.49 5.23
C PHE A 135 -37.62 3.47 5.64
N PHE A 136 -38.38 4.41 5.09
CA PHE A 136 -39.85 4.32 5.04
C PHE A 136 -40.28 4.14 3.58
N GLY A 137 -40.62 2.92 3.21
CA GLY A 137 -40.82 2.55 1.81
C GLY A 137 -39.53 2.69 0.99
N ASN A 138 -39.49 3.71 0.14
CA ASN A 138 -38.29 4.04 -0.66
C ASN A 138 -37.59 5.33 -0.22
N GLU A 139 -38.08 5.98 0.82
CA GLU A 139 -37.49 7.22 1.35
C GLU A 139 -36.53 6.91 2.50
N ILE A 140 -35.37 7.59 2.52
CA ILE A 140 -34.39 7.53 3.60
C ILE A 140 -34.81 8.54 4.66
N GLU A 141 -35.39 8.07 5.78
CA GLU A 141 -35.85 8.93 6.87
C GLU A 141 -34.71 9.42 7.77
N GLU A 142 -33.71 8.56 7.99
CA GLU A 142 -32.62 8.86 8.90
C GLU A 142 -31.31 8.18 8.47
N ILE A 143 -30.19 8.88 8.70
CA ILE A 143 -28.83 8.37 8.46
C ILE A 143 -28.07 8.49 9.79
N GLU A 144 -27.65 7.38 10.37
CA GLU A 144 -26.94 7.32 11.62
C GLU A 144 -25.52 6.76 11.42
N ASP A 145 -24.58 7.27 12.23
CA ASP A 145 -23.29 6.66 12.46
C ASP A 145 -23.35 5.88 13.79
N PHE A 146 -22.88 4.65 13.80
CA PHE A 146 -22.96 3.79 15.00
C PHE A 146 -21.73 2.90 15.14
N ASP A 147 -21.41 2.56 16.39
CA ASP A 147 -20.40 1.58 16.74
C ASP A 147 -20.93 0.15 16.41
N PRO A 148 -20.30 -0.58 15.47
CA PRO A 148 -20.77 -1.90 15.05
C PRO A 148 -20.68 -2.98 16.14
N VAL A 149 -19.85 -2.78 17.20
CA VAL A 149 -19.66 -3.73 18.30
C VAL A 149 -20.80 -3.64 19.30
N ASN A 150 -21.14 -2.43 19.74
CA ASN A 150 -22.15 -2.22 20.80
C ASN A 150 -23.47 -1.63 20.30
N ASN A 151 -23.61 -1.39 19.00
CA ASN A 151 -24.77 -0.78 18.35
C ASN A 151 -25.13 0.64 18.87
N LYS A 152 -24.21 1.33 19.50
CA LYS A 152 -24.45 2.68 20.02
C LYS A 152 -24.40 3.69 18.87
N VAL A 153 -25.46 4.48 18.71
CA VAL A 153 -25.48 5.63 17.78
C VAL A 153 -24.52 6.69 18.29
N LEU A 154 -23.67 7.17 17.42
CA LEU A 154 -22.63 8.16 17.70
C LEU A 154 -23.02 9.53 17.15
N ASP A 155 -23.51 9.59 15.90
CA ASP A 155 -23.90 10.82 15.24
C ASP A 155 -25.04 10.59 14.23
N ARG A 156 -25.61 11.68 13.68
CA ARG A 156 -26.66 11.68 12.66
C ARG A 156 -26.31 12.64 11.55
N TYR A 157 -26.55 12.23 10.31
CA TYR A 157 -26.18 12.98 9.12
C TYR A 157 -27.38 13.39 8.28
N GLU A 158 -27.36 14.62 7.77
CA GLU A 158 -28.30 15.08 6.74
C GLU A 158 -27.83 14.65 5.34
N GLN A 159 -26.52 14.45 5.16
CA GLN A 159 -25.90 13.97 3.91
C GLN A 159 -24.64 13.19 4.21
N LEU A 160 -24.41 12.13 3.44
CA LEU A 160 -23.25 11.25 3.58
C LEU A 160 -22.70 10.83 2.21
N ASN A 161 -21.37 10.77 2.11
CA ASN A 161 -20.67 10.15 0.98
C ASN A 161 -20.15 8.78 1.42
N ILE A 162 -20.52 7.72 0.71
CA ILE A 162 -19.99 6.38 0.89
C ILE A 162 -18.95 6.17 -0.21
N TYR A 163 -17.68 6.05 0.19
CA TYR A 163 -16.57 5.78 -0.71
C TYR A 163 -16.46 4.28 -1.00
N PRO A 164 -15.87 3.87 -2.16
CA PRO A 164 -15.66 2.46 -2.47
C PRO A 164 -14.93 1.68 -1.38
N ALA A 165 -15.26 0.40 -1.25
CA ALA A 165 -14.63 -0.49 -0.28
C ALA A 165 -13.21 -0.93 -0.66
N ASN A 166 -12.77 -0.67 -1.91
CA ASN A 166 -11.42 -0.99 -2.38
C ASN A 166 -10.91 0.10 -3.33
N MET A 167 -9.61 0.34 -3.31
CA MET A 167 -8.95 1.34 -4.16
C MET A 167 -8.97 1.01 -5.66
N PHE A 168 -9.09 -0.27 -6.03
CA PHE A 168 -9.09 -0.75 -7.41
C PHE A 168 -10.50 -0.89 -8.00
N VAL A 169 -11.42 -0.01 -7.60
CA VAL A 169 -12.76 0.02 -8.18
C VAL A 169 -12.73 0.51 -9.63
N THR A 170 -13.52 -0.13 -10.50
CA THR A 170 -13.68 0.28 -11.88
C THR A 170 -15.16 0.15 -12.30
N SER A 171 -15.60 0.95 -13.27
CA SER A 171 -16.97 0.89 -13.76
C SER A 171 -17.24 -0.42 -14.50
N PRO A 172 -18.48 -0.94 -14.50
CA PRO A 172 -18.84 -2.16 -15.20
C PRO A 172 -18.50 -2.13 -16.70
N ASP A 173 -18.73 -1.01 -17.38
CA ASP A 173 -18.41 -0.83 -18.80
C ASP A 173 -16.90 -0.92 -19.04
N ARG A 174 -16.10 -0.30 -18.15
CA ARG A 174 -14.64 -0.37 -18.21
C ARG A 174 -14.13 -1.79 -17.95
N LEU A 175 -14.75 -2.50 -17.00
CA LEU A 175 -14.40 -3.89 -16.70
C LEU A 175 -14.63 -4.80 -17.90
N GLN A 176 -15.77 -4.69 -18.58
CA GLN A 176 -16.05 -5.47 -19.79
C GLN A 176 -15.04 -5.19 -20.90
N LYS A 177 -14.70 -3.92 -21.09
CA LYS A 177 -13.68 -3.53 -22.06
C LYS A 177 -12.30 -4.07 -21.68
N ALA A 178 -11.93 -4.01 -20.41
CA ALA A 178 -10.67 -4.58 -19.90
C ALA A 178 -10.56 -6.08 -20.15
N ILE A 179 -11.63 -6.85 -19.88
CA ILE A 179 -11.69 -8.28 -20.16
C ILE A 179 -11.44 -8.57 -21.64
N TRP A 180 -12.07 -7.82 -22.53
CA TRP A 180 -11.87 -7.96 -23.95
C TRP A 180 -10.43 -7.62 -24.38
N GLU A 181 -9.87 -6.51 -23.88
CA GLU A 181 -8.50 -6.08 -24.17
C GLU A 181 -7.46 -7.13 -23.69
N ILE A 182 -7.65 -7.69 -22.48
CA ILE A 182 -6.80 -8.76 -21.94
C ILE A 182 -6.85 -9.99 -22.84
N GLN A 183 -8.03 -10.39 -23.32
CA GLN A 183 -8.18 -11.53 -24.24
C GLN A 183 -7.44 -11.31 -25.55
N GLN A 184 -7.53 -10.10 -26.13
CA GLN A 184 -6.83 -9.77 -27.37
C GLN A 184 -5.30 -9.82 -27.19
N ASP A 185 -4.79 -9.28 -26.10
CA ASP A 185 -3.35 -9.30 -25.83
C ASP A 185 -2.85 -10.70 -25.46
N LEU A 186 -3.69 -11.53 -24.80
CA LEU A 186 -3.39 -12.94 -24.59
C LEU A 186 -3.22 -13.69 -25.90
N MET A 187 -4.16 -13.53 -26.84
CA MET A 187 -4.07 -14.21 -28.15
C MET A 187 -2.78 -13.82 -28.88
N LYS A 188 -2.47 -12.54 -28.95
CA LYS A 188 -1.22 -12.05 -29.58
C LYS A 188 0.03 -12.62 -28.93
N GLN A 189 0.06 -12.69 -27.59
CA GLN A 189 1.23 -13.18 -26.88
C GLN A 189 1.39 -14.71 -26.99
N VAL A 190 0.29 -15.45 -27.04
CA VAL A 190 0.29 -16.91 -27.29
C VAL A 190 0.82 -17.19 -28.70
N GLU A 191 0.30 -16.52 -29.73
CA GLU A 191 0.77 -16.63 -31.10
C GLU A 191 2.27 -16.29 -31.23
N PHE A 192 2.73 -15.27 -30.52
CA PHE A 192 4.14 -14.89 -30.47
C PHE A 192 5.03 -16.01 -29.92
N PHE A 193 4.64 -16.64 -28.81
CA PHE A 193 5.38 -17.77 -28.24
C PHE A 193 5.35 -19.00 -29.14
N GLU A 194 4.20 -19.34 -29.72
CA GLU A 194 4.05 -20.47 -30.64
C GLU A 194 4.92 -20.31 -31.90
N ALA A 195 4.93 -19.10 -32.47
CA ALA A 195 5.76 -18.77 -33.63
C ALA A 195 7.27 -18.94 -33.36
N GLN A 196 7.68 -18.82 -32.09
CA GLN A 196 9.07 -19.03 -31.65
C GLN A 196 9.35 -20.47 -31.19
N GLY A 197 8.38 -21.41 -31.30
CA GLY A 197 8.50 -22.75 -30.81
C GLY A 197 8.46 -22.90 -29.28
N ARG A 198 7.99 -21.88 -28.57
CA ARG A 198 7.92 -21.81 -27.10
C ARG A 198 6.53 -22.23 -26.60
N GLY A 199 6.13 -23.44 -26.93
CA GLY A 199 4.78 -23.94 -26.61
C GLY A 199 4.49 -24.08 -25.13
N LEU A 200 5.51 -24.32 -24.30
CA LEU A 200 5.33 -24.42 -22.85
C LEU A 200 4.95 -23.05 -22.22
N GLU A 201 5.62 -22.00 -22.64
CA GLU A 201 5.32 -20.62 -22.22
C GLU A 201 3.95 -20.16 -22.70
N ALA A 202 3.60 -20.50 -23.96
CA ALA A 202 2.29 -20.23 -24.53
C ALA A 202 1.16 -20.89 -23.71
N GLN A 203 1.32 -22.18 -23.40
CA GLN A 203 0.34 -22.94 -22.62
C GLN A 203 0.19 -22.39 -21.20
N ARG A 204 1.31 -22.11 -20.52
CA ARG A 204 1.33 -21.57 -19.16
C ARG A 204 0.61 -20.23 -19.09
N LEU A 205 0.97 -19.30 -19.99
CA LEU A 205 0.37 -17.98 -20.05
C LEU A 205 -1.14 -18.06 -20.30
N LYS A 206 -1.55 -18.93 -21.25
CA LYS A 206 -2.95 -19.14 -21.59
C LYS A 206 -3.74 -19.64 -20.39
N GLN A 207 -3.31 -20.73 -19.77
CA GLN A 207 -4.00 -21.31 -18.60
C GLN A 207 -4.14 -20.30 -17.45
N ARG A 208 -3.06 -19.60 -17.14
CA ARG A 208 -3.08 -18.62 -16.05
C ARG A 208 -4.02 -17.44 -16.33
N THR A 209 -3.92 -16.86 -17.53
CA THR A 209 -4.72 -15.69 -17.87
C THR A 209 -6.20 -16.02 -18.04
N GLU A 210 -6.54 -17.19 -18.61
CA GLU A 210 -7.93 -17.66 -18.71
C GLU A 210 -8.56 -17.86 -17.33
N PHE A 211 -7.81 -18.46 -16.38
CA PHE A 211 -8.25 -18.60 -15.00
C PHE A 211 -8.47 -17.22 -14.31
N ASP A 212 -7.51 -16.31 -14.45
CA ASP A 212 -7.62 -14.96 -13.90
C ASP A 212 -8.85 -14.23 -14.49
N LEU A 213 -9.13 -14.37 -15.78
CA LEU A 213 -10.31 -13.79 -16.45
C LEU A 213 -11.64 -14.39 -15.96
N GLU A 214 -11.66 -15.69 -15.67
CA GLU A 214 -12.85 -16.33 -15.08
C GLU A 214 -13.13 -15.76 -13.69
N MET A 215 -12.11 -15.65 -12.83
CA MET A 215 -12.23 -15.05 -11.51
C MET A 215 -12.70 -13.58 -11.58
N ILE A 216 -12.17 -12.80 -12.51
CA ILE A 216 -12.58 -11.39 -12.71
C ILE A 216 -14.07 -11.31 -13.15
N ARG A 217 -14.56 -12.22 -14.01
CA ARG A 217 -15.95 -12.24 -14.44
C ARG A 217 -16.91 -12.59 -13.31
N GLU A 218 -16.56 -13.61 -12.53
CA GLU A 218 -17.44 -14.16 -11.49
C GLU A 218 -17.41 -13.34 -10.19
N LEU A 219 -16.21 -12.88 -9.79
CA LEU A 219 -15.98 -12.23 -8.49
C LEU A 219 -15.61 -10.74 -8.59
N GLY A 220 -15.35 -10.23 -9.80
CA GLY A 220 -14.81 -8.87 -9.99
C GLY A 220 -13.33 -8.73 -9.62
N TYR A 221 -12.66 -9.81 -9.20
CA TYR A 221 -11.31 -9.81 -8.68
C TYR A 221 -10.57 -11.11 -9.01
N CYS A 222 -9.24 -11.05 -9.10
CA CYS A 222 -8.35 -12.23 -9.12
C CYS A 222 -7.06 -11.98 -8.33
N SER A 223 -6.38 -13.05 -7.93
CA SER A 223 -5.06 -12.94 -7.31
C SER A 223 -4.05 -12.36 -8.31
N GLY A 224 -3.40 -11.24 -7.96
CA GLY A 224 -2.50 -10.54 -8.85
C GLY A 224 -3.21 -9.62 -9.86
N ILE A 225 -4.42 -9.15 -9.55
CA ILE A 225 -5.22 -8.22 -10.37
C ILE A 225 -4.44 -6.98 -10.78
N GLU A 226 -3.47 -6.56 -9.97
CA GLU A 226 -2.59 -5.43 -10.26
C GLU A 226 -1.79 -5.61 -11.57
N ASN A 227 -1.54 -6.83 -12.02
CA ASN A 227 -0.88 -7.10 -13.31
C ASN A 227 -1.74 -6.73 -14.51
N TYR A 228 -3.04 -6.51 -14.27
CA TYR A 228 -4.04 -6.06 -15.26
C TYR A 228 -4.45 -4.60 -15.06
N SER A 229 -3.81 -3.86 -14.13
CA SER A 229 -4.18 -2.47 -13.77
C SER A 229 -4.28 -1.55 -14.98
N ARG A 230 -3.39 -1.68 -15.97
CA ARG A 230 -3.43 -0.88 -17.20
C ARG A 230 -4.78 -0.95 -17.91
N TYR A 231 -5.36 -2.15 -18.03
CA TYR A 231 -6.66 -2.34 -18.69
C TYR A 231 -7.81 -1.80 -17.83
N LEU A 232 -7.74 -2.02 -16.50
CA LEU A 232 -8.75 -1.56 -15.55
C LEU A 232 -8.78 -0.03 -15.45
N ASP A 233 -7.62 0.63 -15.51
CA ASP A 233 -7.48 2.09 -15.50
C ASP A 233 -7.75 2.74 -16.85
N GLY A 234 -7.73 1.99 -17.93
CA GLY A 234 -7.84 2.51 -19.29
C GLY A 234 -6.58 3.20 -19.83
N ARG A 235 -5.42 2.91 -19.25
CA ARG A 235 -4.13 3.48 -19.68
C ARG A 235 -3.58 2.77 -20.91
N GLU A 236 -2.83 3.49 -21.71
CA GLU A 236 -2.03 2.92 -22.79
C GLU A 236 -0.81 2.15 -22.24
N ALA A 237 -0.26 1.24 -23.06
CA ALA A 237 0.96 0.51 -22.71
C ALA A 237 2.13 1.48 -22.45
N GLY A 238 2.86 1.28 -21.35
CA GLY A 238 3.98 2.12 -20.94
C GLY A 238 3.59 3.40 -20.23
N ALA A 239 2.31 3.78 -20.20
CA ALA A 239 1.85 4.96 -19.48
C ALA A 239 2.11 4.85 -17.98
N ARG A 240 2.36 6.00 -17.35
CA ARG A 240 2.56 6.12 -15.91
C ARG A 240 1.34 5.57 -15.14
N PRO A 241 1.53 4.72 -14.11
CA PRO A 241 0.42 4.32 -13.25
C PRO A 241 -0.05 5.49 -12.39
N PHE A 242 -1.32 5.43 -11.99
CA PHE A 242 -1.82 6.33 -10.94
C PHE A 242 -1.22 5.93 -9.59
N CYS A 243 -0.79 6.91 -8.82
CA CYS A 243 -0.26 6.72 -7.48
C CYS A 243 -0.94 7.68 -6.48
N LEU A 244 -0.55 7.66 -5.22
CA LEU A 244 -1.17 8.52 -4.22
C LEU A 244 -1.08 10.02 -4.58
N LEU A 245 -0.01 10.44 -5.24
CA LEU A 245 0.17 11.85 -5.63
C LEU A 245 -0.91 12.35 -6.61
N ASP A 246 -1.55 11.45 -7.36
CA ASP A 246 -2.66 11.78 -8.27
C ASP A 246 -3.97 12.12 -7.54
N TYR A 247 -4.06 11.82 -6.24
CA TYR A 247 -5.22 12.14 -5.40
C TYR A 247 -5.14 13.52 -4.76
N PHE A 248 -3.94 14.12 -4.75
CA PHE A 248 -3.74 15.46 -4.22
C PHE A 248 -4.20 16.54 -5.20
N PRO A 249 -4.59 17.72 -4.71
CA PRO A 249 -4.78 18.89 -5.56
C PRO A 249 -3.43 19.35 -6.14
N ASP A 250 -3.44 20.06 -7.27
CA ASP A 250 -2.22 20.46 -8.00
C ASP A 250 -1.26 21.35 -7.20
N ASP A 251 -1.74 22.02 -6.14
CA ASP A 251 -0.99 22.99 -5.34
C ASP A 251 -0.54 22.45 -3.97
N PHE A 252 -0.43 21.13 -3.83
CA PHE A 252 0.04 20.51 -2.57
C PHE A 252 1.52 20.79 -2.31
N LEU A 253 1.87 20.85 -1.03
CA LEU A 253 3.25 20.91 -0.55
C LEU A 253 3.75 19.51 -0.22
N MET A 254 4.88 19.12 -0.81
CA MET A 254 5.58 17.88 -0.51
C MET A 254 6.75 18.16 0.43
N VAL A 255 6.83 17.39 1.51
CA VAL A 255 8.00 17.38 2.42
C VAL A 255 8.66 16.01 2.31
N ILE A 256 9.92 15.97 1.90
CA ILE A 256 10.70 14.74 1.78
C ILE A 256 11.68 14.68 2.95
N ASP A 257 11.33 13.84 3.93
CA ASP A 257 12.18 13.62 5.10
C ASP A 257 13.30 12.63 4.78
N GLU A 258 14.45 12.82 5.43
CA GLU A 258 15.70 12.11 5.16
C GLU A 258 15.97 12.01 3.64
N SER A 259 15.88 13.15 2.98
CA SER A 259 15.82 13.24 1.51
C SER A 259 17.02 12.60 0.82
N HIS A 260 18.24 12.66 1.43
CA HIS A 260 19.46 12.03 0.92
C HIS A 260 19.33 10.49 0.75
N VAL A 261 18.50 9.83 1.59
CA VAL A 261 18.18 8.40 1.49
C VAL A 261 16.93 8.20 0.64
N THR A 262 15.88 8.95 0.93
CA THR A 262 14.57 8.79 0.26
C THR A 262 14.66 9.01 -1.25
N VAL A 263 15.33 10.07 -1.71
CA VAL A 263 15.52 10.33 -3.15
C VAL A 263 16.32 9.21 -3.81
N SER A 264 17.37 8.73 -3.17
CA SER A 264 18.18 7.61 -3.67
C SER A 264 17.36 6.32 -3.79
N GLN A 265 16.49 6.05 -2.82
CA GLN A 265 15.56 4.91 -2.84
C GLN A 265 14.58 5.02 -4.00
N VAL A 266 13.96 6.18 -4.20
CA VAL A 266 13.02 6.42 -5.32
C VAL A 266 13.71 6.18 -6.66
N HIS A 267 14.95 6.62 -6.80
CA HIS A 267 15.74 6.42 -8.03
C HIS A 267 15.98 4.93 -8.35
N ALA A 268 16.17 4.10 -7.33
CA ALA A 268 16.48 2.67 -7.49
C ALA A 268 15.24 1.78 -7.69
N MET A 269 14.05 2.20 -7.24
CA MET A 269 12.85 1.35 -7.16
C MET A 269 12.42 0.77 -8.51
N TYR A 270 12.38 1.59 -9.55
CA TYR A 270 11.91 1.17 -10.87
C TYR A 270 12.75 0.05 -11.49
N GLY A 271 14.08 0.16 -11.42
CA GLY A 271 14.99 -0.81 -12.05
C GLY A 271 14.85 -2.22 -11.48
N GLY A 272 14.74 -2.34 -10.18
CA GLY A 272 14.58 -3.64 -9.50
C GLY A 272 13.25 -4.32 -9.83
N ASP A 273 12.15 -3.57 -9.81
CA ASP A 273 10.82 -4.09 -10.17
C ASP A 273 10.75 -4.51 -11.64
N ARG A 274 11.31 -3.71 -12.53
CA ARG A 274 11.35 -3.95 -13.97
C ARG A 274 12.07 -5.25 -14.32
N SER A 275 13.29 -5.44 -13.84
CA SER A 275 14.09 -6.65 -14.13
C SER A 275 13.39 -7.95 -13.69
N ARG A 276 12.76 -7.94 -12.51
CA ARG A 276 11.99 -9.08 -12.02
C ARG A 276 10.81 -9.43 -12.93
N LYS A 277 10.05 -8.43 -13.36
CA LYS A 277 8.85 -8.62 -14.20
C LYS A 277 9.18 -8.97 -15.64
N GLU A 278 10.30 -8.52 -16.18
CA GLU A 278 10.78 -8.93 -17.50
C GLU A 278 10.94 -10.44 -17.59
N ASN A 279 11.53 -11.07 -16.56
CA ASN A 279 11.63 -12.53 -16.51
C ASN A 279 10.25 -13.21 -16.47
N LEU A 280 9.29 -12.67 -15.70
CA LEU A 280 7.93 -13.23 -15.64
C LEU A 280 7.21 -13.17 -17.00
N VAL A 281 7.38 -12.10 -17.74
CA VAL A 281 6.79 -11.92 -19.08
C VAL A 281 7.52 -12.79 -20.11
N GLU A 282 8.85 -12.78 -20.11
CA GLU A 282 9.65 -13.54 -21.07
C GLU A 282 9.39 -15.03 -20.97
N TYR A 283 9.21 -15.57 -19.77
CA TYR A 283 8.99 -16.99 -19.54
C TYR A 283 7.50 -17.39 -19.43
N GLY A 284 6.57 -16.53 -19.88
CA GLY A 284 5.15 -16.85 -20.01
C GLY A 284 4.39 -17.01 -18.68
N PHE A 285 4.86 -16.39 -17.60
CA PHE A 285 4.13 -16.36 -16.33
C PHE A 285 3.12 -15.23 -16.27
N ARG A 286 3.41 -14.09 -16.96
CA ARG A 286 2.54 -12.92 -17.00
C ARG A 286 2.48 -12.33 -18.40
N LEU A 287 1.36 -11.61 -18.68
CA LEU A 287 1.23 -10.78 -19.87
C LEU A 287 2.19 -9.57 -19.81
N PRO A 288 2.57 -8.98 -20.96
CA PRO A 288 3.37 -7.76 -21.00
C PRO A 288 2.80 -6.60 -20.16
N SER A 289 1.48 -6.56 -19.92
CA SER A 289 0.82 -5.58 -19.07
C SER A 289 1.31 -5.56 -17.62
N ALA A 290 1.89 -6.67 -17.15
CA ALA A 290 2.51 -6.72 -15.82
C ALA A 290 3.64 -5.70 -15.63
N LEU A 291 4.31 -5.31 -16.73
CA LEU A 291 5.35 -4.28 -16.75
C LEU A 291 4.80 -2.88 -16.48
N ASP A 292 3.50 -2.65 -16.69
CA ASP A 292 2.83 -1.36 -16.49
C ASP A 292 2.29 -1.19 -15.05
N ASN A 293 2.29 -2.26 -14.25
CA ASN A 293 2.12 -2.19 -12.80
C ASN A 293 3.49 -2.00 -12.15
N ARG A 294 3.88 -0.79 -11.91
CA ARG A 294 5.24 -0.43 -11.49
C ARG A 294 5.24 0.80 -10.59
N PRO A 295 6.31 1.02 -9.81
CA PRO A 295 6.51 2.34 -9.20
C PRO A 295 6.73 3.40 -10.28
N LEU A 296 6.61 4.65 -9.90
CA LEU A 296 7.01 5.76 -10.78
C LEU A 296 8.49 5.61 -11.17
N LYS A 297 8.80 6.03 -12.39
CA LYS A 297 10.18 6.34 -12.76
C LYS A 297 10.61 7.62 -12.04
N PHE A 298 11.90 7.81 -11.88
CA PHE A 298 12.41 8.98 -11.17
C PHE A 298 11.99 10.31 -11.83
N GLU A 299 12.05 10.38 -13.16
CA GLU A 299 11.62 11.53 -13.93
C GLU A 299 10.11 11.82 -13.77
N GLU A 300 9.28 10.76 -13.74
CA GLU A 300 7.84 10.89 -13.50
C GLU A 300 7.54 11.42 -12.09
N PHE A 301 8.34 10.99 -11.09
CA PHE A 301 8.25 11.51 -9.73
C PHE A 301 8.66 12.99 -9.68
N GLU A 302 9.72 13.39 -10.40
CA GLU A 302 10.12 14.79 -10.47
C GLU A 302 9.05 15.67 -11.10
N ASP A 303 8.41 15.19 -12.19
CA ASP A 303 7.36 15.94 -12.92
C ASP A 303 6.10 16.17 -12.05
N MET A 304 5.86 15.33 -11.05
CA MET A 304 4.73 15.50 -10.13
C MET A 304 5.02 16.47 -8.98
N GLN A 305 6.28 16.86 -8.78
CA GLN A 305 6.66 17.81 -7.75
C GLN A 305 6.31 19.24 -8.16
N ARG A 306 5.54 19.96 -7.32
CA ARG A 306 5.23 21.38 -7.52
C ARG A 306 5.99 22.24 -6.53
N GLN A 307 5.76 22.02 -5.25
CA GLN A 307 6.44 22.68 -4.15
C GLN A 307 7.03 21.60 -3.26
N VAL A 308 8.34 21.63 -3.05
CA VAL A 308 9.06 20.59 -2.29
C VAL A 308 9.96 21.20 -1.26
N ILE A 309 9.92 20.65 -0.07
CA ILE A 309 10.90 20.90 1.00
C ILE A 309 11.68 19.60 1.23
N TYR A 310 12.98 19.66 1.01
CA TYR A 310 13.90 18.57 1.37
C TYR A 310 14.38 18.77 2.80
N VAL A 311 14.27 17.73 3.62
CA VAL A 311 14.74 17.71 5.01
C VAL A 311 15.81 16.65 5.15
N SER A 312 16.99 17.02 5.64
CA SER A 312 18.10 16.11 5.84
C SER A 312 19.15 16.68 6.80
N ALA A 313 19.69 15.84 7.65
CA ALA A 313 20.87 16.22 8.45
C ALA A 313 22.15 16.24 7.60
N THR A 314 22.18 15.48 6.51
CA THR A 314 23.32 15.31 5.59
C THR A 314 22.84 15.37 4.14
N PRO A 315 22.43 16.57 3.65
CA PRO A 315 21.90 16.70 2.30
C PRO A 315 22.90 16.23 1.23
N ALA A 316 22.39 15.58 0.19
CA ALA A 316 23.19 15.08 -0.93
C ALA A 316 23.26 16.10 -2.08
N ASP A 317 24.04 15.80 -3.10
CA ASP A 317 24.22 16.67 -4.27
C ASP A 317 22.92 16.97 -5.02
N TYR A 318 21.96 16.04 -4.99
CA TYR A 318 20.69 16.21 -5.67
C TYR A 318 19.89 17.38 -5.07
N GLU A 319 19.68 17.36 -3.75
CA GLU A 319 18.90 18.40 -3.05
C GLU A 319 19.59 19.76 -3.14
N LEU A 320 20.92 19.78 -2.99
CA LEU A 320 21.70 21.01 -3.07
C LEU A 320 21.61 21.63 -4.49
N LYS A 321 21.63 20.79 -5.54
CA LYS A 321 21.44 21.26 -6.92
C LYS A 321 20.03 21.78 -7.16
N LYS A 322 18.99 21.05 -6.68
CA LYS A 322 17.58 21.48 -6.82
C LYS A 322 17.29 22.77 -6.07
N ALA A 323 17.86 22.94 -4.86
CA ALA A 323 17.77 24.15 -4.06
C ALA A 323 18.71 25.28 -4.52
N GLN A 324 19.50 25.08 -5.58
CA GLN A 324 20.51 26.04 -6.07
C GLN A 324 21.49 26.50 -4.98
N GLY A 325 21.81 25.61 -4.06
CA GLY A 325 22.68 25.86 -2.91
C GLY A 325 22.04 26.69 -1.79
N VAL A 326 20.75 27.02 -1.88
CA VAL A 326 20.01 27.71 -0.82
C VAL A 326 19.44 26.68 0.15
N TYR A 327 19.81 26.77 1.42
CA TYR A 327 19.27 25.91 2.47
C TYR A 327 19.18 26.67 3.80
N VAL A 328 18.32 26.19 4.68
CA VAL A 328 18.13 26.74 6.03
C VAL A 328 18.67 25.74 7.03
N GLU A 329 19.59 26.20 7.87
CA GLU A 329 20.15 25.38 8.94
C GLU A 329 19.27 25.36 10.18
N GLN A 330 18.90 24.18 10.63
CA GLN A 330 18.17 23.94 11.88
C GLN A 330 19.17 23.47 12.94
N ILE A 331 19.91 24.41 13.54
CA ILE A 331 21.04 24.12 14.43
C ILE A 331 20.57 23.89 15.87
N ILE A 332 19.49 24.56 16.28
CA ILE A 332 19.04 24.53 17.68
C ILE A 332 18.24 23.24 17.94
N ARG A 333 18.73 22.45 18.90
CA ARG A 333 18.03 21.28 19.43
C ARG A 333 17.31 21.67 20.73
N PRO A 334 15.97 21.91 20.72
CA PRO A 334 15.27 22.48 21.89
C PRO A 334 15.03 21.47 23.02
N THR A 335 15.38 20.20 22.83
CA THR A 335 15.15 19.12 23.82
C THR A 335 16.02 19.27 25.09
N GLY A 336 17.11 20.04 25.06
CA GLY A 336 18.07 20.13 26.17
C GLY A 336 18.89 18.85 26.40
N LEU A 337 18.67 17.82 25.59
CA LEU A 337 19.44 16.58 25.66
C LEU A 337 20.75 16.72 24.86
N LEU A 338 21.86 16.40 25.50
CA LEU A 338 23.14 16.31 24.83
C LEU A 338 23.24 15.05 23.97
N ASP A 339 24.06 15.10 22.94
CA ASP A 339 24.42 13.87 22.21
C ASP A 339 25.15 12.91 23.15
N PRO A 340 24.98 11.58 22.98
CA PRO A 340 25.69 10.62 23.79
C PRO A 340 27.21 10.73 23.57
N GLU A 341 27.96 10.50 24.62
CA GLU A 341 29.41 10.41 24.51
C GLU A 341 29.81 9.21 23.66
N ILE A 342 30.69 9.43 22.69
CA ILE A 342 31.21 8.39 21.79
C ILE A 342 32.61 8.03 22.20
N GLU A 343 32.81 6.78 22.55
CA GLU A 343 34.11 6.20 22.81
C GLU A 343 34.53 5.26 21.67
N VAL A 344 35.71 5.47 21.10
CA VAL A 344 36.27 4.59 20.07
C VAL A 344 37.29 3.67 20.71
N ARG A 345 37.01 2.36 20.65
CA ARG A 345 37.88 1.32 21.23
C ARG A 345 38.51 0.45 20.15
N PRO A 346 39.68 -0.19 20.43
CA PRO A 346 40.28 -1.13 19.50
C PRO A 346 39.37 -2.33 19.19
N SER A 347 39.41 -2.82 17.96
CA SER A 347 38.65 -4.02 17.56
C SER A 347 39.19 -5.33 18.12
N GLN A 348 40.46 -5.32 18.61
CA GLN A 348 41.06 -6.47 19.25
C GLN A 348 40.38 -6.74 20.60
N ASN A 349 39.96 -7.98 20.82
CA ASN A 349 39.20 -8.42 22.01
C ASN A 349 37.86 -7.70 22.23
N GLN A 350 37.27 -7.14 21.16
CA GLN A 350 36.03 -6.36 21.22
C GLN A 350 34.85 -7.14 21.84
N ILE A 351 34.84 -8.47 21.74
CA ILE A 351 33.73 -9.29 22.31
C ILE A 351 33.86 -9.38 23.84
N ASP A 352 35.10 -9.51 24.37
CA ASP A 352 35.30 -9.55 25.80
C ASP A 352 35.01 -8.19 26.45
N ASP A 353 35.40 -7.12 25.76
CA ASP A 353 35.11 -5.73 26.13
C ASP A 353 33.60 -5.46 26.11
N LEU A 354 32.87 -5.92 25.08
CA LEU A 354 31.41 -5.84 25.01
C LEU A 354 30.73 -6.59 26.18
N VAL A 355 31.22 -7.79 26.52
CA VAL A 355 30.65 -8.57 27.64
C VAL A 355 30.83 -7.84 28.97
N GLU A 356 31.95 -7.19 29.18
CA GLU A 356 32.18 -6.39 30.38
C GLU A 356 31.27 -5.16 30.44
N GLU A 357 31.09 -4.45 29.33
CA GLU A 357 30.16 -3.32 29.27
C GLU A 357 28.70 -3.76 29.51
N ILE A 358 28.28 -4.93 29.01
CA ILE A 358 26.99 -5.48 29.28
C ILE A 358 26.79 -5.72 30.78
N ARG A 359 27.78 -6.30 31.48
CA ARG A 359 27.75 -6.53 32.93
C ARG A 359 27.59 -5.23 33.72
N VAL A 360 28.39 -4.23 33.38
CA VAL A 360 28.37 -2.90 34.02
C VAL A 360 26.99 -2.23 33.86
N ARG A 361 26.32 -2.43 32.72
CA ARG A 361 24.99 -1.89 32.46
C ARG A 361 23.91 -2.71 33.16
N GLU A 362 24.05 -4.03 33.16
CA GLU A 362 23.11 -4.92 33.88
C GLU A 362 23.06 -4.61 35.38
N GLU A 363 24.20 -4.34 36.02
CA GLU A 363 24.28 -3.92 37.44
C GLU A 363 23.51 -2.62 37.72
N LYS A 364 23.30 -1.77 36.69
CA LYS A 364 22.54 -0.53 36.78
C LYS A 364 21.10 -0.65 36.31
N ASP A 365 20.64 -1.88 36.00
CA ASP A 365 19.34 -2.17 35.38
C ASP A 365 19.15 -1.45 34.03
N GLU A 366 20.23 -1.27 33.28
CA GLU A 366 20.25 -0.66 31.96
C GLU A 366 20.26 -1.73 30.86
N ARG A 367 19.94 -1.34 29.61
CA ARG A 367 19.94 -2.22 28.44
C ARG A 367 21.04 -1.80 27.47
N VAL A 368 21.55 -2.76 26.71
CA VAL A 368 22.58 -2.54 25.69
C VAL A 368 22.04 -2.89 24.33
N LEU A 369 22.15 -1.95 23.36
CA LEU A 369 21.85 -2.20 21.96
C LEU A 369 23.16 -2.41 21.21
N VAL A 370 23.33 -3.58 20.58
CA VAL A 370 24.53 -3.96 19.85
C VAL A 370 24.24 -4.01 18.35
N THR A 371 24.93 -3.19 17.56
CA THR A 371 24.80 -3.19 16.09
C THR A 371 25.94 -3.97 15.45
N THR A 372 25.65 -4.84 14.50
CA THR A 372 26.64 -5.66 13.78
C THR A 372 26.63 -5.35 12.28
N LEU A 373 27.73 -5.67 11.59
CA LEU A 373 27.85 -5.42 10.15
C LEU A 373 27.01 -6.36 9.28
N THR A 374 26.68 -7.56 9.77
CA THR A 374 25.95 -8.56 9.01
C THR A 374 24.91 -9.29 9.87
N LYS A 375 23.83 -9.79 9.25
CA LYS A 375 22.80 -10.63 9.89
C LYS A 375 23.44 -11.85 10.57
N ARG A 376 24.30 -12.57 9.85
CA ARG A 376 25.01 -13.74 10.38
C ARG A 376 25.83 -13.42 11.63
N MET A 377 26.49 -12.26 11.65
CA MET A 377 27.23 -11.82 12.83
C MET A 377 26.31 -11.56 14.02
N ALA A 378 25.11 -10.98 13.81
CA ALA A 378 24.12 -10.79 14.86
C ALA A 378 23.67 -12.13 15.46
N GLU A 379 23.36 -13.11 14.61
CA GLU A 379 22.95 -14.45 15.04
C GLU A 379 24.05 -15.19 15.83
N GLU A 380 25.28 -15.20 15.31
CA GLU A 380 26.40 -15.88 15.96
C GLU A 380 26.76 -15.20 17.31
N LEU A 381 26.75 -13.87 17.35
CA LEU A 381 26.97 -13.12 18.58
C LEU A 381 25.88 -13.39 19.61
N ALA A 382 24.62 -13.42 19.22
CA ALA A 382 23.52 -13.74 20.12
C ALA A 382 23.62 -15.16 20.67
N LYS A 383 23.98 -16.15 19.84
CA LYS A 383 24.25 -17.54 20.28
C LYS A 383 25.38 -17.58 21.31
N TYR A 384 26.47 -16.85 21.08
CA TYR A 384 27.59 -16.78 22.00
C TYR A 384 27.19 -16.15 23.34
N LEU A 385 26.53 -14.98 23.31
CA LEU A 385 26.07 -14.26 24.51
C LEU A 385 25.10 -15.11 25.34
N THR A 386 24.13 -15.79 24.69
CA THR A 386 23.19 -16.71 25.37
C THR A 386 23.93 -17.84 26.06
N ARG A 387 24.94 -18.42 25.42
CA ARG A 387 25.74 -19.54 25.97
C ARG A 387 26.52 -19.15 27.24
N ILE A 388 26.94 -17.89 27.36
CA ILE A 388 27.61 -17.36 28.56
C ILE A 388 26.63 -16.77 29.58
N GLY A 389 25.32 -16.92 29.37
CA GLY A 389 24.27 -16.55 30.31
C GLY A 389 23.70 -15.15 30.15
N VAL A 390 24.07 -14.41 29.11
CA VAL A 390 23.50 -13.08 28.83
C VAL A 390 22.13 -13.26 28.17
N ARG A 391 21.10 -12.62 28.72
CA ARG A 391 19.75 -12.56 28.14
C ARG A 391 19.75 -11.59 26.97
N CYS A 392 19.74 -12.09 25.74
CA CYS A 392 19.73 -11.27 24.54
C CYS A 392 18.82 -11.85 23.46
N ARG A 393 18.43 -11.00 22.52
CA ARG A 393 17.77 -11.36 21.26
C ARG A 393 18.42 -10.59 20.13
N TYR A 394 18.28 -11.08 18.89
CA TYR A 394 18.69 -10.36 17.70
C TYR A 394 17.47 -10.00 16.84
N VAL A 395 17.59 -8.93 16.07
CA VAL A 395 16.56 -8.48 15.14
C VAL A 395 17.21 -8.11 13.80
N HIS A 396 16.71 -8.67 12.71
CA HIS A 396 17.08 -8.28 11.35
C HIS A 396 15.91 -8.58 10.37
N SER A 397 16.08 -8.30 9.09
CA SER A 397 15.00 -8.39 8.08
C SER A 397 14.43 -9.80 7.89
N ASP A 398 15.16 -10.86 8.26
CA ASP A 398 14.73 -12.25 8.08
C ASP A 398 14.05 -12.84 9.35
N VAL A 399 13.95 -12.04 10.41
CA VAL A 399 13.19 -12.41 11.62
C VAL A 399 11.71 -12.19 11.35
N ASP A 400 10.88 -13.19 11.66
CA ASP A 400 9.43 -13.13 11.48
C ASP A 400 8.82 -11.94 12.24
N THR A 401 7.75 -11.36 11.67
CA THR A 401 7.09 -10.18 12.22
C THR A 401 6.59 -10.42 13.65
N LEU A 402 6.04 -11.61 13.94
CA LEU A 402 5.57 -11.99 15.28
C LEU A 402 6.72 -12.17 16.28
N GLU A 403 7.92 -12.51 15.82
CA GLU A 403 9.10 -12.63 16.68
C GLU A 403 9.78 -11.30 16.98
N ARG A 404 9.45 -10.23 16.23
CA ARG A 404 9.99 -8.88 16.45
C ARG A 404 9.30 -8.12 17.57
N VAL A 405 8.06 -8.49 17.89
CA VAL A 405 7.25 -7.91 18.96
C VAL A 405 7.54 -8.64 20.27
#